data_605c80a8de170415d4d7c16fd40dd33f
#
_entry.id   605c80a8de170415d4d7c16fd40dd33f
#
_cell.length_a   1.000
_cell.length_b   1.000
_cell.length_c   1.000
_cell.angle_alpha   90.00
_cell.angle_beta   90.00
_cell.angle_gamma   90.00
#
_symmetry.space_group_name_H-M   'P 1'
#
loop_
_entity.id
_entity.type
_entity.pdbx_description
1 polymer ?
#
loop_
_entity_poly.entity_id
_entity_poly.type
_entity_poly.pdbx_seq_one_letter_code
_entity_poly.pdbx_strand_id
1 'polypeptide(L)'
;MAQYALPPGAVRRRAVFGLVDADGWWWASIKATFWFLLIIFLLGYVPDRAYYFTVSPTLDVGFNAISPINLCPAENDRGARKLPCPAPAGAIIPWDASPPELALPEGRTGALVYTSGTTLYLIGGETAAGATASVLSTTVSEDGNLAKWAEASALPAPRSHATVLNLAGLPYVIGGLDASGQPTQTVFQGTVLQGALTGWTEATDLALPVALSDAVGTSVASGLYLFGGRTADGLSARTWFSELSATTSKLGRWTELTELPLPEPRAEATAANTGASVYVLGGVGPSGVSNMVFYLGLDTKGKPALNPKNNRFFGWGVSTGQSASAALPEPRAGATTFVNSGAIWVIGGRGFDNAVTDTAFWAVPNSSDGTIPTWSDLEVINLLEPRTGAAAAPLGQHVFLTGGSNDTGLLDSSLRADLAPRTPFFRLGLFGLTFPALSIKGEIGQQLGYIVAGSAALGDFVILVIIGWMYSHKPETFRFFRFITRGRFRPPPQDDYSP
;
A
#
# COMPACT_ATOMS: atom_id res chain seq x y z
N MET A 1 70.55 -15.26 28.72
CA MET A 1 69.62 -15.47 27.58
C MET A 1 70.45 -15.48 26.31
N ALA A 2 70.73 -16.66 25.75
CA ALA A 2 71.52 -16.78 24.53
C ALA A 2 70.65 -16.32 23.33
N GLN A 3 71.07 -15.25 22.68
CA GLN A 3 70.52 -14.88 21.37
C GLN A 3 71.10 -15.83 20.34
N TYR A 4 70.29 -16.76 19.88
CA TYR A 4 70.61 -17.54 18.70
C TYR A 4 70.62 -16.63 17.47
N ALA A 5 71.81 -16.29 16.97
CA ALA A 5 71.97 -15.63 15.69
C ALA A 5 71.53 -16.58 14.58
N LEU A 6 70.61 -16.13 13.73
CA LEU A 6 70.16 -16.89 12.54
C LEU A 6 71.37 -17.02 11.57
N PRO A 7 71.51 -18.16 10.85
CA PRO A 7 72.53 -18.35 9.84
C PRO A 7 72.37 -17.32 8.72
N PRO A 8 73.45 -16.92 8.04
CA PRO A 8 73.41 -15.96 6.92
C PRO A 8 72.49 -16.49 5.81
N GLY A 9 71.46 -15.74 5.48
CA GLY A 9 70.47 -16.11 4.45
C GLY A 9 69.11 -16.52 5.02
N ALA A 10 68.91 -16.69 6.35
CA ALA A 10 67.61 -17.01 6.95
C ALA A 10 66.73 -15.77 6.95
N VAL A 11 65.69 -15.76 6.15
CA VAL A 11 64.63 -14.73 6.19
C VAL A 11 63.77 -14.95 7.41
N ARG A 12 63.67 -13.97 8.28
CA ARG A 12 62.80 -14.03 9.46
C ARG A 12 61.36 -14.02 9.02
N ARG A 13 60.71 -15.20 8.98
CA ARG A 13 59.30 -15.31 8.67
C ARG A 13 58.49 -14.68 9.82
N ARG A 14 57.68 -13.72 9.50
CA ARG A 14 56.74 -13.13 10.47
C ARG A 14 55.41 -13.86 10.41
N ALA A 15 55.03 -14.50 11.53
CA ALA A 15 53.69 -15.03 11.68
C ALA A 15 52.73 -13.88 11.96
N VAL A 16 51.64 -13.78 11.18
CA VAL A 16 50.54 -12.85 11.42
C VAL A 16 49.42 -13.67 12.05
N PHE A 17 49.05 -13.25 13.26
CA PHE A 17 48.07 -13.99 14.09
C PHE A 17 48.40 -15.44 14.42
N GLY A 18 49.64 -15.86 14.25
CA GLY A 18 50.06 -17.27 14.57
C GLY A 18 49.48 -18.32 13.62
N LEU A 19 48.72 -17.92 12.60
CA LEU A 19 47.96 -18.82 11.73
C LEU A 19 48.66 -19.09 10.40
N VAL A 20 49.46 -18.17 9.90
CA VAL A 20 50.10 -18.24 8.57
C VAL A 20 51.45 -17.53 8.56
N ASP A 21 52.50 -18.21 8.04
CA ASP A 21 53.79 -17.58 7.76
C ASP A 21 53.67 -16.63 6.55
N ALA A 22 54.18 -15.43 6.71
CA ALA A 22 54.11 -14.42 5.65
C ALA A 22 55.51 -14.02 5.17
N ASP A 23 55.72 -14.10 3.87
CA ASP A 23 56.94 -13.62 3.22
C ASP A 23 56.79 -12.10 2.90
N GLY A 24 56.96 -11.26 3.89
CA GLY A 24 56.83 -9.84 3.81
C GLY A 24 55.47 -9.31 4.30
N TRP A 25 55.46 -7.99 4.68
CA TRP A 25 54.28 -7.34 5.28
C TRP A 25 53.08 -7.27 4.33
N TRP A 26 53.34 -7.18 3.02
CA TRP A 26 52.32 -7.10 1.98
C TRP A 26 51.46 -8.39 1.95
N TRP A 27 52.11 -9.54 1.88
CA TRP A 27 51.39 -10.81 1.91
C TRP A 27 50.72 -11.07 3.27
N ALA A 28 51.34 -10.60 4.36
CA ALA A 28 50.71 -10.64 5.67
C ALA A 28 49.42 -9.82 5.73
N SER A 29 49.43 -8.63 5.13
CA SER A 29 48.24 -7.78 5.11
C SER A 29 47.11 -8.38 4.25
N ILE A 30 47.43 -8.92 3.06
CA ILE A 30 46.43 -9.58 2.20
C ILE A 30 45.78 -10.76 2.92
N LYS A 31 46.62 -11.62 3.58
CA LYS A 31 46.10 -12.76 4.31
C LYS A 31 45.26 -12.36 5.54
N ALA A 32 45.70 -11.37 6.27
CA ALA A 32 44.94 -10.83 7.41
C ALA A 32 43.61 -10.24 6.98
N THR A 33 43.59 -9.47 5.91
CA THR A 33 42.34 -8.90 5.32
C THR A 33 41.41 -10.01 4.85
N PHE A 34 41.92 -11.03 4.17
CA PHE A 34 41.12 -12.16 3.74
C PHE A 34 40.47 -12.89 4.90
N TRP A 35 41.24 -13.23 5.96
CA TRP A 35 40.69 -13.88 7.14
C TRP A 35 39.69 -13.01 7.90
N PHE A 36 39.95 -11.71 7.98
CA PHE A 36 39.03 -10.76 8.61
C PHE A 36 37.69 -10.69 7.87
N LEU A 37 37.71 -10.55 6.54
CA LEU A 37 36.50 -10.55 5.71
C LEU A 37 35.76 -11.88 5.79
N LEU A 38 36.49 -13.00 5.83
CA LEU A 38 35.91 -14.33 5.99
C LEU A 38 35.20 -14.49 7.33
N ILE A 39 35.83 -14.06 8.43
CA ILE A 39 35.23 -14.16 9.75
C ILE A 39 33.97 -13.30 9.83
N ILE A 40 34.01 -12.05 9.34
CA ILE A 40 32.82 -11.20 9.28
C ILE A 40 31.71 -11.87 8.47
N PHE A 41 32.08 -12.47 7.33
CA PHE A 41 31.14 -13.15 6.47
C PHE A 41 30.49 -14.36 7.17
N LEU A 42 31.27 -15.24 7.76
CA LEU A 42 30.75 -16.41 8.48
C LEU A 42 29.88 -16.02 9.69
N LEU A 43 30.28 -14.98 10.43
CA LEU A 43 29.55 -14.50 11.59
C LEU A 43 28.24 -13.75 11.21
N GLY A 44 28.20 -13.13 10.03
CA GLY A 44 27.00 -12.49 9.53
C GLY A 44 26.04 -13.45 8.83
N TYR A 45 26.57 -14.24 7.91
CA TYR A 45 25.80 -15.09 7.01
C TYR A 45 25.16 -16.32 7.68
N VAL A 46 25.93 -17.04 8.48
CA VAL A 46 25.43 -18.30 9.10
C VAL A 46 24.30 -18.04 10.09
N PRO A 47 24.40 -17.09 11.02
CA PRO A 47 23.30 -16.77 11.92
C PRO A 47 22.08 -16.21 11.19
N ASP A 48 22.26 -15.39 10.15
CA ASP A 48 21.15 -14.85 9.39
C ASP A 48 20.40 -15.96 8.64
N ARG A 49 21.12 -16.93 8.06
CA ARG A 49 20.50 -18.13 7.50
C ARG A 49 19.76 -18.97 8.54
N ALA A 50 20.36 -19.20 9.69
CA ALA A 50 19.70 -19.96 10.76
C ALA A 50 18.40 -19.28 11.19
N TYR A 51 18.37 -17.95 11.26
CA TYR A 51 17.17 -17.18 11.54
C TYR A 51 16.07 -17.43 10.51
N TYR A 52 16.38 -17.35 9.21
CA TYR A 52 15.38 -17.58 8.15
C TYR A 52 14.90 -19.03 8.11
N PHE A 53 15.77 -20.00 8.31
CA PHE A 53 15.36 -21.41 8.36
C PHE A 53 14.48 -21.75 9.55
N THR A 54 14.67 -21.07 10.69
CA THR A 54 13.89 -21.35 11.91
C THR A 54 12.57 -20.60 11.98
N VAL A 55 12.50 -19.41 11.39
CA VAL A 55 11.34 -18.50 11.51
C VAL A 55 10.38 -18.61 10.32
N SER A 56 10.80 -19.19 9.19
CA SER A 56 9.95 -19.39 8.04
C SER A 56 9.77 -20.86 7.70
N PRO A 57 8.74 -21.52 8.24
CA PRO A 57 8.45 -22.93 7.99
C PRO A 57 7.92 -23.21 6.56
N THR A 58 7.65 -22.19 5.75
CA THR A 58 7.08 -22.33 4.40
C THR A 58 8.13 -22.27 3.29
N LEU A 59 9.34 -22.74 3.54
CA LEU A 59 10.35 -22.89 2.50
C LEU A 59 9.93 -24.01 1.55
N ASP A 60 9.52 -23.64 0.35
CA ASP A 60 9.36 -24.59 -0.74
C ASP A 60 10.67 -25.34 -0.97
N VAL A 61 10.56 -26.67 -1.05
CA VAL A 61 11.70 -27.57 -1.26
C VAL A 61 12.27 -27.30 -2.65
N GLY A 62 13.42 -26.65 -2.71
CA GLY A 62 14.07 -26.30 -3.96
C GLY A 62 15.21 -25.32 -3.77
N PHE A 63 15.67 -24.73 -4.86
CA PHE A 63 16.73 -23.71 -4.84
C PHE A 63 16.39 -22.52 -3.93
N ASN A 64 15.12 -22.25 -3.75
CA ASN A 64 14.59 -21.23 -2.83
C ASN A 64 14.85 -21.58 -1.35
N ALA A 65 14.95 -22.87 -1.01
CA ALA A 65 15.27 -23.30 0.35
C ALA A 65 16.70 -22.92 0.79
N ILE A 66 17.56 -22.58 -0.15
CA ILE A 66 18.97 -22.22 0.11
C ILE A 66 19.14 -20.70 0.21
N SER A 67 18.20 -19.92 -0.31
CA SER A 67 18.25 -18.45 -0.26
C SER A 67 17.55 -17.93 0.99
N PRO A 68 18.23 -17.21 1.89
CA PRO A 68 17.60 -16.63 3.09
C PRO A 68 16.61 -15.52 2.79
N ILE A 69 16.36 -15.21 1.51
CA ILE A 69 15.72 -13.96 1.10
C ILE A 69 14.49 -14.19 0.25
N ASN A 70 14.25 -15.40 -0.20
CA ASN A 70 13.11 -15.70 -1.06
C ASN A 70 11.87 -16.07 -0.23
N LEU A 71 11.56 -15.24 0.75
CA LEU A 71 10.40 -15.45 1.60
C LEU A 71 9.29 -14.51 1.15
N CYS A 72 8.41 -15.05 0.31
CA CYS A 72 7.10 -14.46 0.14
C CYS A 72 6.36 -14.63 1.46
N PRO A 73 6.02 -13.54 2.16
CA PRO A 73 5.35 -13.65 3.44
C PRO A 73 3.99 -14.34 3.27
N ALA A 74 3.79 -15.47 3.94
CA ALA A 74 2.51 -16.18 3.93
C ALA A 74 1.35 -15.32 4.45
N GLU A 75 1.68 -14.29 5.24
CA GLU A 75 0.74 -13.30 5.76
C GLU A 75 0.10 -12.42 4.66
N ASN A 76 0.73 -12.37 3.47
CA ASN A 76 0.16 -11.70 2.31
C ASN A 76 -0.92 -12.53 1.59
N ASP A 77 -1.08 -13.78 1.96
CA ASP A 77 -2.01 -14.70 1.33
C ASP A 77 -3.33 -14.79 2.12
N ARG A 78 -4.42 -15.00 1.42
CA ARG A 78 -5.73 -15.32 2.00
C ARG A 78 -6.24 -16.63 1.39
N GLY A 79 -6.01 -17.73 2.07
CA GLY A 79 -6.37 -19.06 1.58
C GLY A 79 -5.71 -19.39 0.24
N ALA A 80 -6.51 -19.59 -0.81
CA ALA A 80 -6.01 -19.83 -2.16
C ALA A 80 -5.53 -18.58 -2.91
N ARG A 81 -5.83 -17.38 -2.39
CA ARG A 81 -5.47 -16.09 -3.00
C ARG A 81 -4.07 -15.71 -2.58
N LYS A 82 -3.11 -15.89 -3.47
CA LYS A 82 -1.68 -15.61 -3.22
C LYS A 82 -1.23 -14.38 -3.96
N LEU A 83 -0.72 -13.39 -3.24
CA LEU A 83 -0.10 -12.22 -3.86
C LEU A 83 1.21 -12.61 -4.57
N PRO A 84 1.52 -12.01 -5.72
CA PRO A 84 2.85 -12.09 -6.31
C PRO A 84 3.94 -11.67 -5.32
N CYS A 85 5.13 -12.23 -5.47
CA CYS A 85 6.28 -11.89 -4.63
C CYS A 85 7.45 -11.41 -5.49
N PRO A 86 7.95 -10.18 -5.29
CA PRO A 86 7.47 -9.17 -4.36
C PRO A 86 6.07 -8.64 -4.71
N ALA A 87 5.32 -8.20 -3.70
CA ALA A 87 4.02 -7.59 -3.95
C ALA A 87 4.19 -6.31 -4.79
N PRO A 88 3.36 -6.10 -5.84
CA PRO A 88 3.42 -4.89 -6.64
C PRO A 88 3.24 -3.63 -5.78
N ALA A 89 3.86 -2.53 -6.20
CA ALA A 89 3.73 -1.26 -5.48
C ALA A 89 2.26 -0.83 -5.39
N GLY A 90 1.82 -0.49 -4.18
CA GLY A 90 0.44 -0.08 -3.90
C GLY A 90 -0.57 -1.22 -3.79
N ALA A 91 -0.17 -2.48 -3.96
CA ALA A 91 -1.05 -3.64 -3.74
C ALA A 91 -1.55 -3.70 -2.29
N ILE A 92 -2.67 -4.38 -2.10
CA ILE A 92 -3.24 -4.72 -0.78
C ILE A 92 -3.20 -6.23 -0.58
N ILE A 93 -3.28 -6.69 0.65
CA ILE A 93 -3.53 -8.10 0.94
C ILE A 93 -4.98 -8.43 0.52
N PRO A 94 -5.25 -9.56 -0.15
CA PRO A 94 -6.57 -9.89 -0.67
C PRO A 94 -7.70 -9.76 0.34
N TRP A 95 -8.90 -9.46 -0.16
CA TRP A 95 -10.09 -9.27 0.64
C TRP A 95 -10.48 -10.53 1.44
N ASP A 96 -10.96 -10.29 2.64
CA ASP A 96 -11.53 -11.27 3.55
C ASP A 96 -12.95 -10.83 3.95
N ALA A 97 -13.87 -11.77 4.06
CA ALA A 97 -15.23 -11.45 4.46
C ALA A 97 -15.33 -11.35 5.97
N SER A 98 -16.00 -10.33 6.47
CA SER A 98 -16.38 -10.28 7.88
C SER A 98 -17.38 -11.40 8.21
N PRO A 99 -17.31 -12.00 9.40
CA PRO A 99 -18.27 -13.00 9.82
C PRO A 99 -19.73 -12.53 9.69
N PRO A 100 -20.67 -13.40 9.30
CA PRO A 100 -22.08 -13.03 9.07
C PRO A 100 -22.77 -12.38 10.30
N GLU A 101 -22.34 -12.72 11.51
CA GLU A 101 -22.84 -12.12 12.74
C GLU A 101 -22.46 -10.64 12.92
N LEU A 102 -21.53 -10.16 12.11
CA LEU A 102 -21.07 -8.77 12.04
C LEU A 102 -21.59 -8.06 10.79
N ALA A 103 -22.55 -8.65 10.08
CA ALA A 103 -23.24 -8.01 8.97
C ALA A 103 -24.02 -6.77 9.42
N LEU A 104 -24.35 -5.90 8.49
CA LEU A 104 -25.26 -4.78 8.74
C LEU A 104 -26.63 -5.31 9.18
N PRO A 105 -27.38 -4.57 10.03
CA PRO A 105 -28.75 -4.94 10.37
C PRO A 105 -29.69 -5.08 9.16
N GLU A 106 -29.40 -4.32 8.08
CA GLU A 106 -30.07 -4.38 6.80
C GLU A 106 -29.11 -3.99 5.67
N GLY A 107 -29.27 -4.60 4.51
CA GLY A 107 -28.48 -4.27 3.31
C GLY A 107 -28.76 -2.85 2.82
N ARG A 108 -27.73 -2.16 2.35
CA ARG A 108 -27.89 -0.79 1.83
C ARG A 108 -26.83 -0.43 0.77
N THR A 109 -27.23 0.39 -0.19
CA THR A 109 -26.35 0.94 -1.23
C THR A 109 -26.29 2.47 -1.17
N GLY A 110 -25.27 3.07 -1.80
CA GLY A 110 -25.11 4.52 -1.81
C GLY A 110 -24.99 5.16 -0.41
N ALA A 111 -24.62 4.36 0.58
CA ALA A 111 -24.29 4.83 1.91
C ALA A 111 -22.92 5.53 1.92
N LEU A 112 -22.73 6.42 2.85
CA LEU A 112 -21.50 7.20 3.03
C LEU A 112 -20.71 6.64 4.21
N VAL A 113 -19.40 6.80 4.16
CA VAL A 113 -18.55 6.34 5.26
C VAL A 113 -17.74 7.49 5.85
N TYR A 114 -17.67 7.53 7.17
CA TYR A 114 -16.81 8.42 7.94
C TYR A 114 -16.07 7.62 8.99
N THR A 115 -14.82 7.97 9.22
CA THR A 115 -13.98 7.32 10.24
C THR A 115 -13.50 8.34 11.28
N SER A 116 -13.50 7.94 12.55
CA SER A 116 -12.96 8.74 13.63
C SER A 116 -12.33 7.85 14.69
N GLY A 117 -11.05 8.05 14.98
CA GLY A 117 -10.29 7.14 15.84
C GLY A 117 -10.31 5.71 15.29
N THR A 118 -10.83 4.77 16.08
CA THR A 118 -11.02 3.36 15.69
C THR A 118 -12.46 3.05 15.27
N THR A 119 -13.31 4.07 15.12
CA THR A 119 -14.73 3.88 14.82
C THR A 119 -15.01 4.20 13.37
N LEU A 120 -15.74 3.30 12.71
CA LEU A 120 -16.28 3.46 11.37
C LEU A 120 -17.77 3.75 11.47
N TYR A 121 -18.22 4.80 10.81
CA TYR A 121 -19.62 5.21 10.72
C TYR A 121 -20.13 5.02 9.30
N LEU A 122 -21.27 4.32 9.15
CA LEU A 122 -21.96 4.16 7.88
C LEU A 122 -23.22 5.04 7.93
N ILE A 123 -23.32 6.01 7.01
CA ILE A 123 -24.24 7.14 7.10
C ILE A 123 -25.24 7.06 5.95
N GLY A 124 -26.54 7.02 6.28
CA GLY A 124 -27.60 7.07 5.27
C GLY A 124 -27.55 5.90 4.29
N GLY A 125 -27.74 6.20 3.02
CA GLY A 125 -27.84 5.24 1.93
C GLY A 125 -29.28 4.89 1.60
N GLU A 126 -29.48 3.92 0.72
CA GLU A 126 -30.77 3.40 0.29
C GLU A 126 -30.90 1.95 0.76
N THR A 127 -31.99 1.67 1.49
CA THR A 127 -32.39 0.36 1.97
C THR A 127 -33.58 -0.15 1.15
N ALA A 128 -34.11 -1.33 1.45
CA ALA A 128 -35.34 -1.82 0.82
C ALA A 128 -36.55 -0.88 1.03
N ALA A 129 -36.53 -0.04 2.07
CA ALA A 129 -37.54 0.97 2.36
C ALA A 129 -37.28 2.33 1.67
N GLY A 130 -36.19 2.47 0.91
CA GLY A 130 -35.75 3.72 0.28
C GLY A 130 -34.65 4.43 1.08
N ALA A 131 -34.46 5.74 0.80
CA ALA A 131 -33.42 6.51 1.46
C ALA A 131 -33.63 6.57 2.97
N THR A 132 -32.55 6.40 3.74
CA THR A 132 -32.60 6.34 5.21
C THR A 132 -31.80 7.47 5.87
N ALA A 133 -32.25 7.90 7.07
CA ALA A 133 -31.51 8.81 7.94
C ALA A 133 -30.62 8.06 8.94
N SER A 134 -30.71 6.72 8.99
CA SER A 134 -29.98 5.92 9.99
C SER A 134 -28.47 6.06 9.81
N VAL A 135 -27.77 6.13 10.92
CA VAL A 135 -26.31 6.07 10.99
C VAL A 135 -25.95 4.88 11.86
N LEU A 136 -25.11 4.01 11.33
CA LEU A 136 -24.58 2.85 12.04
C LEU A 136 -23.11 3.10 12.37
N SER A 137 -22.64 2.53 13.47
CA SER A 137 -21.25 2.59 13.88
C SER A 137 -20.73 1.22 14.29
N THR A 138 -19.47 0.98 14.02
CA THR A 138 -18.72 -0.17 14.52
C THR A 138 -17.31 0.25 14.91
N THR A 139 -16.72 -0.43 15.88
CA THR A 139 -15.31 -0.23 16.25
C THR A 139 -14.45 -1.30 15.59
N VAL A 140 -13.24 -0.90 15.26
CA VAL A 140 -12.23 -1.77 14.65
C VAL A 140 -11.15 -2.05 15.69
N SER A 141 -10.86 -3.34 15.95
CA SER A 141 -9.75 -3.75 16.81
C SER A 141 -8.40 -3.55 16.11
N GLU A 142 -7.29 -3.67 16.86
CA GLU A 142 -5.94 -3.60 16.32
C GLU A 142 -5.69 -4.68 15.26
N ASP A 143 -6.32 -5.85 15.38
CA ASP A 143 -6.26 -6.94 14.40
C ASP A 143 -7.16 -6.72 13.17
N GLY A 144 -7.86 -5.59 13.10
CA GLY A 144 -8.75 -5.26 11.99
C GLY A 144 -10.10 -5.96 12.03
N ASN A 145 -10.52 -6.52 13.16
CA ASN A 145 -11.83 -7.12 13.28
C ASN A 145 -12.88 -6.07 13.62
N LEU A 146 -14.03 -6.12 12.92
CA LEU A 146 -15.18 -5.29 13.22
C LEU A 146 -15.87 -5.77 14.51
N ALA A 147 -16.39 -4.84 15.29
CA ALA A 147 -17.40 -5.16 16.30
C ALA A 147 -18.80 -5.24 15.66
N LYS A 148 -19.80 -5.64 16.42
CA LYS A 148 -21.18 -5.61 15.96
C LYS A 148 -21.62 -4.17 15.69
N TRP A 149 -22.33 -3.96 14.59
CA TRP A 149 -22.90 -2.67 14.23
C TRP A 149 -23.96 -2.23 15.24
N ALA A 150 -23.92 -0.98 15.62
CA ALA A 150 -24.85 -0.34 16.53
C ALA A 150 -25.37 0.95 15.91
N GLU A 151 -26.56 1.37 16.30
CA GLU A 151 -27.11 2.66 15.91
C GLU A 151 -26.28 3.81 16.52
N ALA A 152 -26.09 4.86 15.72
CA ALA A 152 -25.49 6.11 16.12
C ALA A 152 -26.48 7.27 15.88
N SER A 153 -26.04 8.51 16.14
CA SER A 153 -26.89 9.69 15.92
C SER A 153 -27.32 9.80 14.47
N ALA A 154 -28.62 9.67 14.21
CA ALA A 154 -29.21 9.71 12.89
C ALA A 154 -29.07 11.12 12.24
N LEU A 155 -29.07 11.16 10.91
CA LEU A 155 -29.16 12.39 10.14
C LEU A 155 -30.49 13.13 10.43
N PRO A 156 -30.55 14.47 10.28
CA PRO A 156 -31.79 15.23 10.40
C PRO A 156 -32.88 14.83 9.40
N ALA A 157 -32.48 14.30 8.24
CA ALA A 157 -33.39 13.78 7.21
C ALA A 157 -32.69 12.68 6.39
N PRO A 158 -33.48 11.76 5.77
CA PRO A 158 -32.96 10.69 4.92
C PRO A 158 -32.05 11.21 3.78
N ARG A 159 -30.98 10.48 3.52
CA ARG A 159 -30.03 10.78 2.40
C ARG A 159 -29.49 9.50 1.79
N SER A 160 -29.59 9.44 0.47
CA SER A 160 -28.82 8.51 -0.38
C SER A 160 -28.11 9.28 -1.50
N HIS A 161 -27.13 8.68 -2.16
CA HIS A 161 -26.43 9.32 -3.28
C HIS A 161 -25.87 10.72 -2.98
N ALA A 162 -25.55 10.99 -1.71
CA ALA A 162 -24.89 12.21 -1.26
C ALA A 162 -23.36 12.05 -1.32
N THR A 163 -22.65 13.12 -1.05
CA THR A 163 -21.20 13.11 -0.87
C THR A 163 -20.87 13.34 0.59
N VAL A 164 -19.99 12.51 1.19
CA VAL A 164 -19.41 12.82 2.50
C VAL A 164 -17.96 13.28 2.34
N LEU A 165 -17.66 14.42 2.97
CA LEU A 165 -16.31 14.96 3.01
C LEU A 165 -15.92 15.21 4.47
N ASN A 166 -14.67 14.91 4.79
CA ASN A 166 -14.11 15.17 6.12
C ASN A 166 -13.16 16.35 6.04
N LEU A 167 -13.38 17.38 6.83
CA LEU A 167 -12.46 18.49 6.96
C LEU A 167 -12.26 18.84 8.44
N ALA A 168 -10.99 18.91 8.84
CA ALA A 168 -10.62 19.19 10.24
C ALA A 168 -11.27 18.24 11.25
N GLY A 169 -11.49 16.97 10.89
CA GLY A 169 -12.11 15.95 11.74
C GLY A 169 -13.64 16.02 11.80
N LEU A 170 -14.28 16.92 11.07
CA LEU A 170 -15.75 17.04 11.00
C LEU A 170 -16.27 16.48 9.68
N PRO A 171 -17.25 15.56 9.70
CA PRO A 171 -17.92 15.08 8.48
C PRO A 171 -19.00 16.07 8.01
N TYR A 172 -19.06 16.23 6.69
CA TYR A 172 -20.10 17.00 6.00
C TYR A 172 -20.81 16.10 5.01
N VAL A 173 -22.12 15.91 5.16
CA VAL A 173 -22.98 15.21 4.19
C VAL A 173 -23.61 16.25 3.29
N ILE A 174 -23.31 16.19 2.00
CA ILE A 174 -23.56 17.27 1.05
C ILE A 174 -24.51 16.77 -0.05
N GLY A 175 -25.64 17.42 -0.21
CA GLY A 175 -26.62 17.12 -1.24
C GLY A 175 -27.24 15.73 -1.08
N GLY A 176 -27.35 14.99 -2.18
CA GLY A 176 -27.93 13.66 -2.25
C GLY A 176 -29.44 13.69 -2.51
N LEU A 177 -30.04 12.50 -2.56
CA LEU A 177 -31.48 12.30 -2.71
C LEU A 177 -32.16 12.26 -1.34
N ASP A 178 -33.31 12.89 -1.23
CA ASP A 178 -34.19 12.81 -0.05
C ASP A 178 -35.10 11.56 -0.07
N ALA A 179 -36.00 11.46 0.89
CA ALA A 179 -36.96 10.35 0.98
C ALA A 179 -37.91 10.24 -0.24
N SER A 180 -38.09 11.30 -1.00
CA SER A 180 -38.91 11.33 -2.22
C SER A 180 -38.10 11.07 -3.50
N GLY A 181 -36.78 10.81 -3.36
CA GLY A 181 -35.87 10.60 -4.48
C GLY A 181 -35.52 11.90 -5.21
N GLN A 182 -35.69 13.06 -4.57
CA GLN A 182 -35.34 14.35 -5.18
C GLN A 182 -33.96 14.85 -4.73
N PRO A 183 -33.15 15.42 -5.63
CA PRO A 183 -31.89 16.03 -5.27
C PRO A 183 -32.10 17.19 -4.26
N THR A 184 -31.15 17.37 -3.34
CA THR A 184 -31.22 18.40 -2.30
C THR A 184 -30.06 19.38 -2.36
N GLN A 185 -30.28 20.58 -1.76
CA GLN A 185 -29.23 21.59 -1.56
C GLN A 185 -28.62 21.53 -0.16
N THR A 186 -29.18 20.73 0.73
CA THR A 186 -28.83 20.72 2.15
C THR A 186 -27.46 20.15 2.40
N VAL A 187 -26.80 20.69 3.42
CA VAL A 187 -25.54 20.17 3.96
C VAL A 187 -25.73 19.89 5.43
N PHE A 188 -25.44 18.66 5.86
CA PHE A 188 -25.42 18.31 7.29
C PHE A 188 -23.98 18.26 7.76
N GLN A 189 -23.70 18.97 8.85
CA GLN A 189 -22.41 18.93 9.53
C GLN A 189 -22.51 18.03 10.76
N GLY A 190 -21.60 17.09 10.89
CA GLY A 190 -21.49 16.24 12.08
C GLY A 190 -20.83 16.97 13.23
N THR A 191 -21.31 16.68 14.44
CA THR A 191 -20.70 17.13 15.70
C THR A 191 -19.86 15.99 16.26
N VAL A 192 -18.57 16.24 16.43
CA VAL A 192 -17.62 15.23 16.95
C VAL A 192 -17.08 15.71 18.30
N LEU A 193 -17.31 14.92 19.35
CA LEU A 193 -16.81 15.19 20.71
C LEU A 193 -15.93 14.02 21.16
N GLN A 194 -14.70 14.32 21.56
CA GLN A 194 -13.72 13.32 22.01
C GLN A 194 -13.53 12.16 21.01
N GLY A 195 -13.59 12.47 19.71
CA GLY A 195 -13.46 11.47 18.64
C GLY A 195 -14.75 10.68 18.34
N ALA A 196 -15.86 10.90 19.02
CA ALA A 196 -17.14 10.27 18.73
C ALA A 196 -18.09 11.22 18.00
N LEU A 197 -18.78 10.70 16.97
CA LEU A 197 -19.85 11.42 16.27
C LEU A 197 -21.09 11.41 17.15
N THR A 198 -21.49 12.58 17.68
CA THR A 198 -22.53 12.72 18.69
C THR A 198 -23.82 13.34 18.15
N GLY A 199 -23.82 13.91 16.96
CA GLY A 199 -25.01 14.53 16.39
C GLY A 199 -24.76 15.14 15.03
N TRP A 200 -25.83 15.71 14.45
CA TRP A 200 -25.82 16.38 13.18
C TRP A 200 -26.60 17.67 13.26
N THR A 201 -26.15 18.69 12.53
CA THR A 201 -26.86 19.96 12.36
C THR A 201 -26.92 20.30 10.88
N GLU A 202 -28.01 20.93 10.44
CA GLU A 202 -28.06 21.48 9.10
C GLU A 202 -27.22 22.78 9.04
N ALA A 203 -26.21 22.75 8.17
CA ALA A 203 -25.34 23.89 7.95
C ALA A 203 -25.94 24.81 6.86
N THR A 204 -26.93 25.60 7.24
CA THR A 204 -27.69 26.46 6.29
C THR A 204 -26.82 27.46 5.53
N ASP A 205 -25.73 27.92 6.15
CA ASP A 205 -24.73 28.79 5.51
C ASP A 205 -23.93 28.09 4.40
N LEU A 206 -23.93 26.75 4.41
CA LEU A 206 -23.25 25.89 3.43
C LEU A 206 -24.22 25.24 2.45
N ALA A 207 -25.48 25.66 2.40
CA ALA A 207 -26.42 25.14 1.40
C ALA A 207 -25.84 25.28 -0.01
N LEU A 208 -25.99 24.23 -0.83
CA LEU A 208 -25.55 24.25 -2.21
C LEU A 208 -26.38 25.28 -3.02
N PRO A 209 -25.76 25.97 -3.98
CA PRO A 209 -26.50 26.91 -4.86
C PRO A 209 -27.55 26.21 -5.74
N VAL A 210 -27.36 24.92 -6.02
CA VAL A 210 -28.29 24.09 -6.78
C VAL A 210 -28.48 22.74 -6.08
N ALA A 211 -29.66 22.14 -6.21
CA ALA A 211 -29.92 20.79 -5.72
C ALA A 211 -29.08 19.77 -6.53
N LEU A 212 -28.41 18.84 -5.85
CA LEU A 212 -27.38 17.99 -6.45
C LEU A 212 -27.37 16.62 -5.80
N SER A 213 -27.36 15.55 -6.61
CA SER A 213 -27.09 14.17 -6.22
C SER A 213 -25.96 13.58 -7.05
N ASP A 214 -25.44 12.41 -6.64
CA ASP A 214 -24.41 11.67 -7.36
C ASP A 214 -23.15 12.49 -7.73
N ALA A 215 -22.94 13.58 -7.04
CA ALA A 215 -21.72 14.37 -7.15
C ALA A 215 -20.59 13.67 -6.43
N VAL A 216 -19.38 13.96 -6.83
CA VAL A 216 -18.19 13.47 -6.18
C VAL A 216 -17.36 14.63 -5.65
N GLY A 217 -16.66 14.43 -4.55
CA GLY A 217 -15.88 15.51 -3.96
C GLY A 217 -14.61 15.02 -3.25
N THR A 218 -13.84 15.98 -2.82
CA THR A 218 -12.62 15.73 -2.04
C THR A 218 -12.35 16.89 -1.09
N SER A 219 -11.70 16.56 0.03
CA SER A 219 -11.19 17.52 1.00
C SER A 219 -9.73 17.83 0.69
N VAL A 220 -9.38 19.09 0.76
CA VAL A 220 -8.00 19.58 0.65
C VAL A 220 -7.70 20.50 1.84
N ALA A 221 -6.43 20.85 2.04
CA ALA A 221 -6.04 21.72 3.15
C ALA A 221 -6.78 23.07 3.16
N SER A 222 -7.13 23.60 1.98
CA SER A 222 -7.79 24.89 1.83
C SER A 222 -9.33 24.83 1.84
N GLY A 223 -9.97 23.66 1.88
CA GLY A 223 -11.42 23.53 1.87
C GLY A 223 -11.95 22.25 1.22
N LEU A 224 -13.14 22.35 0.65
CA LEU A 224 -13.87 21.24 0.05
C LEU A 224 -14.14 21.51 -1.44
N TYR A 225 -13.87 20.53 -2.28
CA TYR A 225 -14.26 20.51 -3.69
C TYR A 225 -15.43 19.56 -3.90
N LEU A 226 -16.32 19.93 -4.83
CA LEU A 226 -17.41 19.11 -5.32
C LEU A 226 -17.45 19.17 -6.84
N PHE A 227 -17.59 18.05 -7.50
CA PHE A 227 -17.50 17.92 -8.96
C PHE A 227 -18.72 17.21 -9.52
N GLY A 228 -19.25 17.73 -10.63
CA GLY A 228 -20.28 17.07 -11.42
C GLY A 228 -21.59 16.87 -10.67
N GLY A 229 -22.15 15.67 -10.76
CA GLY A 229 -23.42 15.24 -10.17
C GLY A 229 -24.60 15.37 -11.12
N ARG A 230 -25.80 15.15 -10.57
CA ARG A 230 -27.12 15.31 -11.24
C ARG A 230 -27.87 16.47 -10.61
N THR A 231 -28.42 17.35 -11.46
CA THR A 231 -29.34 18.41 -11.10
C THR A 231 -30.71 18.11 -11.70
N ALA A 232 -31.69 18.95 -11.46
CA ALA A 232 -32.99 18.88 -12.15
C ALA A 232 -32.84 18.97 -13.67
N ASP A 233 -31.81 19.68 -14.17
CA ASP A 233 -31.54 19.85 -15.60
C ASP A 233 -30.70 18.71 -16.22
N GLY A 234 -30.31 17.73 -15.44
CA GLY A 234 -29.51 16.57 -15.87
C GLY A 234 -28.08 16.53 -15.34
N LEU A 235 -27.17 15.94 -16.13
CA LEU A 235 -25.76 15.81 -15.73
C LEU A 235 -25.05 17.17 -15.67
N SER A 236 -24.24 17.35 -14.65
CA SER A 236 -23.47 18.58 -14.41
C SER A 236 -21.98 18.39 -14.71
N ALA A 237 -21.35 19.43 -15.24
CA ALA A 237 -19.90 19.56 -15.33
C ALA A 237 -19.34 20.60 -14.35
N ARG A 238 -20.17 21.15 -13.46
CA ARG A 238 -19.75 22.23 -12.57
C ARG A 238 -18.75 21.74 -11.53
N THR A 239 -17.82 22.62 -11.20
CA THR A 239 -16.89 22.47 -10.09
C THR A 239 -17.21 23.51 -9.03
N TRP A 240 -17.45 23.05 -7.81
CA TRP A 240 -17.74 23.90 -6.67
C TRP A 240 -16.60 23.84 -5.66
N PHE A 241 -16.33 24.95 -5.01
CA PHE A 241 -15.36 25.07 -3.93
C PHE A 241 -15.93 25.81 -2.74
N SER A 242 -15.74 25.26 -1.55
CA SER A 242 -16.02 25.90 -0.27
C SER A 242 -14.70 26.10 0.46
N GLU A 243 -14.25 27.36 0.57
CA GLU A 243 -12.95 27.69 1.15
C GLU A 243 -12.97 27.66 2.68
N LEU A 244 -11.97 27.04 3.28
CA LEU A 244 -11.75 27.08 4.72
C LEU A 244 -11.09 28.41 5.11
N SER A 245 -11.79 29.22 5.88
CA SER A 245 -11.27 30.49 6.39
C SER A 245 -10.13 30.26 7.39
N ALA A 246 -8.95 30.77 7.10
CA ALA A 246 -7.78 30.69 7.99
C ALA A 246 -8.00 31.44 9.32
N THR A 247 -8.91 32.43 9.36
CA THR A 247 -9.17 33.27 10.54
C THR A 247 -10.25 32.67 11.45
N THR A 248 -11.30 32.08 10.87
CA THR A 248 -12.44 31.59 11.64
C THR A 248 -12.47 30.06 11.72
N SER A 249 -11.63 29.34 10.96
CA SER A 249 -11.66 27.88 10.81
C SER A 249 -13.03 27.34 10.38
N LYS A 250 -13.84 28.18 9.69
CA LYS A 250 -15.16 27.81 9.16
C LYS A 250 -15.10 27.77 7.64
N LEU A 251 -15.91 26.88 7.07
CA LEU A 251 -16.13 26.84 5.63
C LEU A 251 -16.96 28.08 5.19
N GLY A 252 -16.57 28.63 4.05
CA GLY A 252 -17.32 29.66 3.35
C GLY A 252 -18.42 29.06 2.48
N ARG A 253 -19.27 29.92 1.90
CA ARG A 253 -20.29 29.51 0.93
C ARG A 253 -19.65 28.83 -0.29
N TRP A 254 -20.38 27.94 -0.92
CA TRP A 254 -19.97 27.32 -2.16
C TRP A 254 -19.86 28.34 -3.29
N THR A 255 -18.73 28.35 -3.96
CA THR A 255 -18.45 29.20 -5.13
C THR A 255 -18.20 28.29 -6.33
N GLU A 256 -18.85 28.59 -7.45
CA GLU A 256 -18.59 27.89 -8.70
C GLU A 256 -17.25 28.34 -9.29
N LEU A 257 -16.39 27.40 -9.62
CA LEU A 257 -15.14 27.66 -10.34
C LEU A 257 -15.40 27.58 -11.84
N THR A 258 -15.98 28.67 -12.40
CA THR A 258 -16.41 28.73 -13.79
C THR A 258 -15.26 28.57 -14.80
N GLU A 259 -14.02 28.80 -14.38
CA GLU A 259 -12.82 28.58 -15.21
C GLU A 259 -12.31 27.14 -15.17
N LEU A 260 -12.88 26.27 -14.32
CA LEU A 260 -12.47 24.90 -14.10
C LEU A 260 -13.66 23.91 -14.13
N PRO A 261 -14.58 23.98 -15.11
CA PRO A 261 -15.60 22.95 -15.24
C PRO A 261 -14.91 21.62 -15.54
N LEU A 262 -15.56 20.50 -15.21
CA LEU A 262 -15.11 19.19 -15.70
C LEU A 262 -15.09 19.21 -17.24
N PRO A 263 -14.16 18.45 -17.86
CA PRO A 263 -14.08 18.35 -19.33
C PRO A 263 -15.36 17.88 -20.00
N GLU A 264 -16.17 17.08 -19.29
CA GLU A 264 -17.55 16.74 -19.66
C GLU A 264 -18.40 16.47 -18.40
N PRO A 265 -19.73 16.59 -18.48
CA PRO A 265 -20.61 16.29 -17.36
C PRO A 265 -20.42 14.87 -16.83
N ARG A 266 -20.49 14.73 -15.49
CA ARG A 266 -20.21 13.44 -14.84
C ARG A 266 -21.04 13.25 -13.56
N ALA A 267 -21.68 12.11 -13.42
CA ALA A 267 -22.32 11.66 -12.19
C ALA A 267 -21.87 10.23 -11.84
N GLU A 268 -22.11 9.78 -10.62
CA GLU A 268 -21.74 8.44 -10.13
C GLU A 268 -20.25 8.09 -10.38
N ALA A 269 -19.42 9.13 -10.53
CA ALA A 269 -17.98 9.00 -10.57
C ALA A 269 -17.43 8.74 -9.16
N THR A 270 -16.15 8.45 -9.07
CA THR A 270 -15.46 8.43 -7.78
C THR A 270 -14.27 9.40 -7.82
N ALA A 271 -13.81 9.87 -6.67
CA ALA A 271 -12.70 10.81 -6.58
C ALA A 271 -11.59 10.32 -5.69
N ALA A 272 -10.36 10.63 -6.08
CA ALA A 272 -9.16 10.40 -5.29
C ALA A 272 -8.37 11.70 -5.13
N ASN A 273 -7.70 11.83 -3.98
CA ASN A 273 -6.79 12.92 -3.69
C ASN A 273 -5.46 12.35 -3.20
N THR A 274 -4.41 12.59 -3.95
CA THR A 274 -3.04 12.15 -3.61
C THR A 274 -2.23 13.25 -2.90
N GLY A 275 -2.86 14.38 -2.59
CA GLY A 275 -2.20 15.57 -2.04
C GLY A 275 -1.62 16.49 -3.12
N ALA A 276 -1.04 15.94 -4.19
CA ALA A 276 -0.50 16.69 -5.33
C ALA A 276 -1.54 16.90 -6.45
N SER A 277 -2.51 16.02 -6.55
CA SER A 277 -3.55 16.05 -7.59
C SER A 277 -4.85 15.45 -7.10
N VAL A 278 -5.94 15.96 -7.66
CA VAL A 278 -7.29 15.40 -7.52
C VAL A 278 -7.65 14.68 -8.81
N TYR A 279 -8.32 13.56 -8.68
CA TYR A 279 -8.78 12.71 -9.78
C TYR A 279 -10.29 12.54 -9.70
N VAL A 280 -10.95 12.57 -10.85
CA VAL A 280 -12.35 12.16 -11.03
C VAL A 280 -12.32 10.98 -12.00
N LEU A 281 -12.81 9.83 -11.55
CA LEU A 281 -12.56 8.53 -12.16
C LEU A 281 -13.91 7.91 -12.61
N GLY A 282 -14.01 7.56 -13.88
CA GLY A 282 -15.17 6.89 -14.42
C GLY A 282 -16.47 7.72 -14.33
N GLY A 283 -17.55 7.09 -13.89
CA GLY A 283 -18.89 7.69 -13.76
C GLY A 283 -19.72 7.56 -15.02
N VAL A 284 -20.90 8.18 -14.98
CA VAL A 284 -21.85 8.28 -16.10
C VAL A 284 -21.71 9.64 -16.75
N GLY A 285 -21.35 9.66 -18.00
CA GLY A 285 -21.31 10.84 -18.85
C GLY A 285 -22.45 10.88 -19.89
N PRO A 286 -22.41 11.84 -20.83
CA PRO A 286 -23.42 11.94 -21.89
C PRO A 286 -23.53 10.70 -22.77
N SER A 287 -22.43 9.96 -22.93
CA SER A 287 -22.36 8.74 -23.74
C SER A 287 -22.56 7.43 -22.93
N GLY A 288 -22.93 7.51 -21.66
CA GLY A 288 -23.08 6.37 -20.76
C GLY A 288 -21.93 6.22 -19.78
N VAL A 289 -21.71 4.98 -19.29
CA VAL A 289 -20.63 4.67 -18.34
C VAL A 289 -19.28 4.87 -19.00
N SER A 290 -18.36 5.54 -18.32
CA SER A 290 -17.07 5.99 -18.85
C SER A 290 -15.90 5.36 -18.16
N ASN A 291 -14.77 5.20 -18.85
CA ASN A 291 -13.48 4.84 -18.31
C ASN A 291 -12.52 6.04 -18.23
N MET A 292 -12.97 7.23 -18.57
CA MET A 292 -12.12 8.43 -18.54
C MET A 292 -11.74 8.80 -17.12
N VAL A 293 -10.51 9.31 -16.98
CA VAL A 293 -9.99 9.88 -15.76
C VAL A 293 -9.66 11.34 -16.02
N PHE A 294 -10.23 12.22 -15.20
CA PHE A 294 -9.87 13.64 -15.17
C PHE A 294 -8.96 13.88 -13.98
N TYR A 295 -7.88 14.64 -14.16
CA TYR A 295 -6.97 14.98 -13.08
C TYR A 295 -6.61 16.45 -13.07
N LEU A 296 -6.50 17.02 -11.88
CA LEU A 296 -6.21 18.43 -11.64
C LEU A 296 -5.05 18.55 -10.65
N GLY A 297 -3.94 19.13 -11.09
CA GLY A 297 -2.79 19.40 -10.22
C GLY A 297 -3.13 20.47 -9.16
N LEU A 298 -2.64 20.26 -7.95
CA LEU A 298 -2.81 21.16 -6.82
C LEU A 298 -1.47 21.79 -6.41
N ASP A 299 -1.55 22.99 -5.86
CA ASP A 299 -0.44 23.62 -5.15
C ASP A 299 -0.32 23.07 -3.70
N THR A 300 0.69 23.51 -2.97
CA THR A 300 0.93 23.10 -1.57
C THR A 300 -0.18 23.49 -0.59
N LYS A 301 -1.09 24.37 -1.00
CA LYS A 301 -2.26 24.79 -0.20
C LYS A 301 -3.52 24.02 -0.60
N GLY A 302 -3.43 23.12 -1.59
CA GLY A 302 -4.57 22.38 -2.11
C GLY A 302 -5.46 23.21 -3.04
N LYS A 303 -4.95 24.30 -3.60
CA LYS A 303 -5.63 25.06 -4.65
C LYS A 303 -5.17 24.57 -6.03
N PRO A 304 -6.03 24.71 -7.07
CA PRO A 304 -5.64 24.34 -8.42
C PRO A 304 -4.36 25.06 -8.84
N ALA A 305 -3.43 24.31 -9.40
CA ALA A 305 -2.12 24.83 -9.78
C ALA A 305 -2.24 25.88 -10.89
N LEU A 306 -1.52 26.98 -10.75
CA LEU A 306 -1.46 28.07 -11.71
C LEU A 306 -0.21 27.95 -12.57
N ASN A 307 -0.38 28.21 -13.86
CA ASN A 307 0.73 28.35 -14.78
C ASN A 307 1.48 29.67 -14.48
N PRO A 308 2.77 29.61 -14.09
CA PRO A 308 3.54 30.78 -13.66
C PRO A 308 3.76 31.81 -14.79
N LYS A 309 3.58 31.40 -16.06
CA LYS A 309 3.79 32.29 -17.22
C LYS A 309 2.63 33.24 -17.48
N ASN A 310 1.40 32.84 -17.17
CA ASN A 310 0.18 33.60 -17.51
C ASN A 310 -0.80 33.73 -16.36
N ASN A 311 -0.48 33.18 -15.18
CA ASN A 311 -1.30 33.19 -13.97
C ASN A 311 -2.72 32.62 -14.17
N ARG A 312 -2.88 31.66 -15.10
CA ARG A 312 -4.13 30.93 -15.34
C ARG A 312 -3.99 29.51 -14.80
N PHE A 313 -5.11 28.88 -14.47
CA PHE A 313 -5.11 27.46 -14.12
C PHE A 313 -4.55 26.62 -15.27
N PHE A 314 -3.83 25.54 -14.95
CA PHE A 314 -3.43 24.57 -15.96
C PHE A 314 -4.64 23.83 -16.56
N GLY A 315 -5.77 23.81 -15.84
CA GLY A 315 -6.97 23.08 -16.22
C GLY A 315 -6.90 21.60 -15.92
N TRP A 316 -7.96 20.91 -16.31
CA TRP A 316 -8.06 19.46 -16.18
C TRP A 316 -7.24 18.76 -17.25
N GLY A 317 -6.41 17.79 -16.82
CA GLY A 317 -5.88 16.77 -17.70
C GLY A 317 -6.93 15.66 -17.93
N VAL A 318 -6.91 15.06 -19.11
CA VAL A 318 -7.84 13.99 -19.49
C VAL A 318 -7.05 12.75 -19.89
N SER A 319 -7.36 11.64 -19.27
CA SER A 319 -6.81 10.33 -19.63
C SER A 319 -7.65 9.72 -20.74
N THR A 320 -7.08 9.60 -21.92
CA THR A 320 -7.66 8.86 -23.05
C THR A 320 -6.70 7.76 -23.46
N GLY A 321 -7.15 6.76 -24.20
CA GLY A 321 -6.27 5.69 -24.67
C GLY A 321 -5.11 6.14 -25.57
N GLN A 322 -5.04 7.45 -25.89
CA GLN A 322 -3.96 8.07 -26.69
C GLN A 322 -3.19 9.14 -25.93
N SER A 323 -3.52 9.41 -24.66
CA SER A 323 -2.83 10.40 -23.82
C SER A 323 -1.66 9.76 -23.06
N ALA A 324 -0.77 10.60 -22.53
CA ALA A 324 0.31 10.17 -21.63
C ALA A 324 -0.21 9.60 -20.30
N SER A 325 -1.49 9.80 -19.99
CA SER A 325 -2.16 9.29 -18.81
C SER A 325 -3.18 8.22 -19.19
N ALA A 326 -3.14 7.06 -18.54
CA ALA A 326 -4.01 5.94 -18.85
C ALA A 326 -5.43 6.17 -18.32
N ALA A 327 -6.44 5.86 -19.13
CA ALA A 327 -7.82 5.70 -18.69
C ALA A 327 -7.96 4.42 -17.85
N LEU A 328 -9.08 4.27 -17.13
CA LEU A 328 -9.40 2.99 -16.47
C LEU A 328 -9.42 1.86 -17.50
N PRO A 329 -8.98 0.64 -17.13
CA PRO A 329 -9.01 -0.52 -18.02
C PRO A 329 -10.39 -0.79 -18.59
N GLU A 330 -11.42 -0.53 -17.79
CA GLU A 330 -12.83 -0.72 -18.15
C GLU A 330 -13.70 0.44 -17.64
N PRO A 331 -14.82 0.77 -18.30
CA PRO A 331 -15.78 1.74 -17.81
C PRO A 331 -16.33 1.37 -16.43
N ARG A 332 -16.48 2.37 -15.55
CA ARG A 332 -16.99 2.18 -14.18
C ARG A 332 -17.90 3.33 -13.75
N ALA A 333 -19.08 2.99 -13.22
CA ALA A 333 -19.95 3.89 -12.48
C ALA A 333 -20.34 3.26 -11.14
N GLY A 334 -20.57 4.08 -10.12
CA GLY A 334 -20.88 3.61 -8.76
C GLY A 334 -19.77 2.76 -8.12
N ALA A 335 -18.54 2.85 -8.65
CA ALA A 335 -17.36 2.27 -8.01
C ALA A 335 -16.97 3.07 -6.76
N THR A 336 -16.24 2.42 -5.87
CA THR A 336 -15.68 3.09 -4.70
C THR A 336 -14.16 3.25 -4.84
N THR A 337 -13.62 4.26 -4.17
CA THR A 337 -12.20 4.63 -4.27
C THR A 337 -11.62 4.91 -2.89
N PHE A 338 -10.38 4.51 -2.71
CA PHE A 338 -9.53 4.98 -1.61
C PHE A 338 -8.10 5.18 -2.12
N VAL A 339 -7.30 5.89 -1.34
CA VAL A 339 -5.86 6.10 -1.62
C VAL A 339 -5.05 5.44 -0.52
N ASN A 340 -4.07 4.63 -0.93
CA ASN A 340 -3.13 3.97 -0.03
C ASN A 340 -1.70 4.21 -0.50
N SER A 341 -0.87 4.88 0.32
CA SER A 341 0.55 5.12 0.01
C SER A 341 0.77 5.75 -1.38
N GLY A 342 -0.14 6.63 -1.79
CA GLY A 342 -0.12 7.29 -3.10
C GLY A 342 -0.72 6.48 -4.24
N ALA A 343 -1.05 5.20 -4.06
CA ALA A 343 -1.79 4.42 -5.03
C ALA A 343 -3.29 4.71 -4.93
N ILE A 344 -3.91 4.95 -6.08
CA ILE A 344 -5.36 5.14 -6.23
C ILE A 344 -5.99 3.79 -6.54
N TRP A 345 -6.98 3.40 -5.77
CA TRP A 345 -7.78 2.18 -5.94
C TRP A 345 -9.16 2.51 -6.47
N VAL A 346 -9.63 1.75 -7.44
CA VAL A 346 -11.00 1.78 -7.97
C VAL A 346 -11.56 0.36 -7.91
N ILE A 347 -12.66 0.16 -7.19
CA ILE A 347 -13.12 -1.17 -6.79
C ILE A 347 -14.60 -1.32 -7.10
N GLY A 348 -14.96 -2.44 -7.72
CA GLY A 348 -16.34 -2.76 -8.05
C GLY A 348 -16.99 -1.74 -8.99
N GLY A 349 -18.26 -1.46 -8.76
CA GLY A 349 -19.07 -0.63 -9.63
C GLY A 349 -19.78 -1.43 -10.72
N ARG A 350 -20.33 -0.73 -11.72
CA ARG A 350 -20.98 -1.34 -12.88
C ARG A 350 -20.32 -0.88 -14.17
N GLY A 351 -20.26 -1.78 -15.12
CA GLY A 351 -19.69 -1.56 -16.44
C GLY A 351 -20.64 -0.86 -17.43
N PHE A 352 -20.22 -0.81 -18.69
CA PHE A 352 -20.99 -0.16 -19.77
C PHE A 352 -22.37 -0.83 -20.00
N ASP A 353 -22.46 -2.13 -19.83
CA ASP A 353 -23.68 -2.96 -19.93
C ASP A 353 -24.53 -2.94 -18.65
N ASN A 354 -24.16 -2.12 -17.67
CA ASN A 354 -24.68 -2.08 -16.31
C ASN A 354 -24.45 -3.36 -15.47
N ALA A 355 -23.67 -4.33 -15.96
CA ALA A 355 -23.28 -5.48 -15.15
C ALA A 355 -22.43 -5.02 -13.96
N VAL A 356 -22.78 -5.50 -12.77
CA VAL A 356 -22.03 -5.25 -11.54
C VAL A 356 -20.77 -6.12 -11.53
N THR A 357 -19.64 -5.57 -11.14
CA THR A 357 -18.34 -6.25 -11.21
C THR A 357 -17.67 -6.36 -9.83
N ASP A 358 -16.81 -7.37 -9.70
CA ASP A 358 -15.92 -7.59 -8.57
C ASP A 358 -14.51 -7.08 -8.81
N THR A 359 -14.19 -6.62 -10.01
CA THR A 359 -12.83 -6.24 -10.39
C THR A 359 -12.31 -5.01 -9.62
N ALA A 360 -11.03 -5.03 -9.32
CA ALA A 360 -10.32 -3.94 -8.65
C ALA A 360 -9.10 -3.50 -9.47
N PHE A 361 -8.97 -2.21 -9.67
CA PHE A 361 -7.82 -1.60 -10.34
C PHE A 361 -7.10 -0.68 -9.39
N TRP A 362 -5.77 -0.58 -9.51
CA TRP A 362 -5.02 0.45 -8.82
C TRP A 362 -3.91 1.02 -9.70
N ALA A 363 -3.55 2.24 -9.42
CA ALA A 363 -2.47 2.92 -10.12
C ALA A 363 -1.68 3.81 -9.16
N VAL A 364 -0.39 3.97 -9.42
CA VAL A 364 0.46 4.93 -8.74
C VAL A 364 0.72 6.08 -9.71
N PRO A 365 0.11 7.26 -9.51
CA PRO A 365 0.35 8.41 -10.35
C PRO A 365 1.78 8.93 -10.26
N ASN A 366 2.26 9.55 -11.33
CA ASN A 366 3.52 10.28 -11.32
C ASN A 366 3.44 11.48 -10.38
N SER A 367 4.36 11.57 -9.45
CA SER A 367 4.39 12.67 -8.47
C SER A 367 4.71 14.03 -9.07
N SER A 368 5.27 14.09 -10.28
CA SER A 368 5.71 15.33 -10.95
C SER A 368 4.58 16.04 -11.67
N ASP A 369 3.63 15.33 -12.28
CA ASP A 369 2.62 15.89 -13.16
C ASP A 369 1.20 15.31 -12.95
N GLY A 370 1.07 14.34 -12.05
CA GLY A 370 -0.20 13.68 -11.74
C GLY A 370 -0.71 12.72 -12.81
N THR A 371 0.05 12.43 -13.87
CA THR A 371 -0.35 11.46 -14.89
C THR A 371 -0.35 10.04 -14.34
N ILE A 372 -1.24 9.21 -14.82
CA ILE A 372 -1.30 7.79 -14.48
C ILE A 372 -0.66 7.00 -15.61
N PRO A 373 0.53 6.39 -15.42
CA PRO A 373 1.23 5.71 -16.49
C PRO A 373 0.53 4.41 -16.92
N THR A 374 0.00 3.67 -15.97
CA THR A 374 -0.73 2.42 -16.19
C THR A 374 -1.57 2.07 -14.99
N TRP A 375 -2.61 1.27 -15.21
CA TRP A 375 -3.39 0.63 -14.18
C TRP A 375 -2.92 -0.81 -14.01
N SER A 376 -2.89 -1.26 -12.79
CA SER A 376 -2.63 -2.65 -12.42
C SER A 376 -3.95 -3.32 -12.06
N ASP A 377 -4.05 -4.59 -12.41
CA ASP A 377 -5.09 -5.50 -12.02
C ASP A 377 -4.47 -6.83 -11.59
N LEU A 378 -5.07 -7.49 -10.63
CA LEU A 378 -4.71 -8.85 -10.23
C LEU A 378 -5.99 -9.55 -9.77
N GLU A 379 -6.33 -10.67 -10.39
CA GLU A 379 -7.52 -11.45 -10.03
C GLU A 379 -7.60 -11.76 -8.53
N VAL A 380 -6.45 -12.00 -7.90
CA VAL A 380 -6.39 -12.33 -6.45
C VAL A 380 -6.84 -11.19 -5.54
N ILE A 381 -6.86 -9.95 -6.02
CA ILE A 381 -7.33 -8.77 -5.25
C ILE A 381 -8.74 -8.32 -5.64
N ASN A 382 -9.40 -8.98 -6.57
CA ASN A 382 -10.81 -8.73 -6.86
C ASN A 382 -11.66 -8.99 -5.62
N LEU A 383 -12.83 -8.38 -5.56
CA LEU A 383 -13.78 -8.60 -4.47
C LEU A 383 -14.22 -10.09 -4.43
N LEU A 384 -14.77 -10.50 -3.31
CA LEU A 384 -15.32 -11.84 -3.12
C LEU A 384 -16.65 -12.02 -3.84
N GLU A 385 -17.34 -10.91 -4.09
CA GLU A 385 -18.59 -10.84 -4.82
C GLU A 385 -18.71 -9.47 -5.51
N PRO A 386 -19.36 -9.40 -6.68
CA PRO A 386 -19.63 -8.14 -7.36
C PRO A 386 -20.42 -7.17 -6.49
N ARG A 387 -20.10 -5.87 -6.54
CA ARG A 387 -20.88 -4.84 -5.84
C ARG A 387 -20.69 -3.44 -6.41
N THR A 388 -21.77 -2.66 -6.40
CA THR A 388 -21.81 -1.25 -6.75
C THR A 388 -22.36 -0.42 -5.59
N GLY A 389 -22.02 0.85 -5.48
CA GLY A 389 -22.51 1.74 -4.43
C GLY A 389 -22.10 1.32 -3.02
N ALA A 390 -21.04 0.52 -2.88
CA ALA A 390 -20.45 0.19 -1.58
C ALA A 390 -19.67 1.36 -1.00
N ALA A 391 -19.56 1.43 0.32
CA ALA A 391 -18.78 2.43 1.02
C ALA A 391 -17.40 1.86 1.42
N ALA A 392 -16.31 2.51 1.00
CA ALA A 392 -14.95 2.11 1.37
C ALA A 392 -14.30 3.12 2.32
N ALA A 393 -13.65 2.61 3.35
CA ALA A 393 -12.88 3.43 4.30
C ALA A 393 -11.57 2.77 4.68
N PRO A 394 -10.44 3.44 4.45
CA PRO A 394 -9.19 3.07 5.11
C PRO A 394 -9.26 3.46 6.59
N LEU A 395 -8.85 2.54 7.46
CA LEU A 395 -8.78 2.75 8.90
C LEU A 395 -7.61 1.95 9.50
N GLY A 396 -6.63 2.63 10.03
CA GLY A 396 -5.38 2.02 10.50
C GLY A 396 -4.61 1.36 9.36
N GLN A 397 -4.33 0.08 9.49
CA GLN A 397 -3.64 -0.73 8.48
C GLN A 397 -4.61 -1.52 7.59
N HIS A 398 -5.89 -1.21 7.65
CA HIS A 398 -6.94 -1.93 6.97
C HIS A 398 -7.78 -1.00 6.10
N VAL A 399 -8.43 -1.57 5.10
CA VAL A 399 -9.52 -0.94 4.36
C VAL A 399 -10.76 -1.82 4.49
N PHE A 400 -11.87 -1.19 4.77
CA PHE A 400 -13.18 -1.83 4.88
C PHE A 400 -14.03 -1.41 3.70
N LEU A 401 -14.77 -2.38 3.15
CA LEU A 401 -15.77 -2.17 2.10
C LEU A 401 -17.09 -2.75 2.60
N THR A 402 -18.10 -1.90 2.75
CA THR A 402 -19.34 -2.28 3.43
C THR A 402 -20.54 -1.96 2.56
N GLY A 403 -21.53 -2.87 2.54
CA GLY A 403 -22.76 -2.72 1.81
C GLY A 403 -22.59 -2.71 0.29
N GLY A 404 -23.39 -1.94 -0.41
CA GLY A 404 -23.53 -1.92 -1.86
C GLY A 404 -24.72 -2.75 -2.32
N SER A 405 -24.78 -2.97 -3.62
CA SER A 405 -25.76 -3.85 -4.27
C SER A 405 -25.14 -4.64 -5.41
N ASN A 406 -25.76 -5.74 -5.76
CA ASN A 406 -25.44 -6.55 -6.93
C ASN A 406 -26.74 -7.09 -7.56
N ASP A 407 -26.62 -8.04 -8.49
CA ASP A 407 -27.76 -8.63 -9.19
C ASP A 407 -28.69 -9.41 -8.26
N THR A 408 -28.27 -9.76 -7.04
CA THR A 408 -29.08 -10.47 -6.04
C THR A 408 -29.82 -9.52 -5.08
N GLY A 409 -29.45 -8.22 -5.06
CA GLY A 409 -30.06 -7.21 -4.24
C GLY A 409 -29.07 -6.37 -3.41
N LEU A 410 -29.59 -5.79 -2.33
CA LEU A 410 -28.78 -4.99 -1.40
C LEU A 410 -27.92 -5.92 -0.53
N LEU A 411 -26.67 -5.51 -0.32
CA LEU A 411 -25.70 -6.26 0.48
C LEU A 411 -25.61 -5.71 1.90
N ASP A 412 -25.55 -6.62 2.88
CA ASP A 412 -25.32 -6.36 4.29
C ASP A 412 -23.90 -6.74 4.74
N SER A 413 -23.13 -7.39 3.85
CA SER A 413 -21.78 -7.88 4.12
C SER A 413 -20.74 -6.77 4.15
N SER A 414 -19.69 -6.99 4.94
CA SER A 414 -18.48 -6.18 4.98
C SER A 414 -17.27 -7.01 4.58
N LEU A 415 -16.37 -6.42 3.81
CA LEU A 415 -15.10 -6.99 3.43
C LEU A 415 -13.96 -6.18 4.06
N ARG A 416 -12.86 -6.84 4.35
CA ARG A 416 -11.63 -6.23 4.85
C ARG A 416 -10.46 -6.63 3.97
N ALA A 417 -9.55 -5.69 3.70
CA ALA A 417 -8.23 -5.97 3.16
C ALA A 417 -7.17 -5.23 3.97
N ASP A 418 -5.93 -5.74 3.97
CA ASP A 418 -4.84 -5.09 4.68
C ASP A 418 -4.01 -4.24 3.72
N LEU A 419 -3.66 -3.00 4.14
CA LEU A 419 -3.09 -1.96 3.27
C LEU A 419 -1.58 -2.07 3.04
N ALA A 420 -0.89 -2.89 3.79
CA ALA A 420 0.56 -2.96 3.78
C ALA A 420 1.07 -4.38 3.60
N PRO A 421 1.09 -4.90 2.35
CA PRO A 421 1.73 -6.17 2.08
C PRO A 421 3.18 -6.16 2.55
N ARG A 422 3.61 -7.21 3.20
CA ARG A 422 5.00 -7.37 3.54
C ARG A 422 5.78 -7.72 2.28
N THR A 423 6.85 -6.97 2.04
CA THR A 423 7.75 -7.21 0.92
C THR A 423 8.96 -8.01 1.37
N PRO A 424 9.52 -8.88 0.51
CA PRO A 424 10.80 -9.53 0.79
C PRO A 424 11.86 -8.48 1.10
N PHE A 425 12.78 -8.82 1.97
CA PHE A 425 13.86 -7.93 2.33
C PHE A 425 15.15 -8.70 2.59
N PHE A 426 16.28 -8.05 2.30
CA PHE A 426 17.61 -8.51 2.70
C PHE A 426 17.96 -7.91 4.06
N ARG A 427 18.48 -8.76 4.96
CA ARG A 427 19.08 -8.34 6.23
C ARG A 427 20.51 -8.80 6.30
N LEU A 428 21.38 -7.95 6.80
CA LEU A 428 22.69 -8.37 7.27
C LEU A 428 22.59 -8.61 8.78
N GLY A 429 22.91 -9.83 9.22
CA GLY A 429 22.93 -10.22 10.63
C GLY A 429 24.34 -10.52 11.10
N LEU A 430 24.60 -10.29 12.38
CA LEU A 430 25.79 -10.69 13.08
C LEU A 430 25.36 -11.40 14.37
N PHE A 431 25.72 -12.66 14.55
CA PHE A 431 25.29 -13.49 15.69
C PHE A 431 23.77 -13.52 15.92
N GLY A 432 22.98 -13.52 14.84
CA GLY A 432 21.53 -13.50 14.92
C GLY A 432 20.93 -12.12 15.18
N LEU A 433 21.73 -11.08 15.41
CA LEU A 433 21.29 -9.69 15.51
C LEU A 433 21.22 -9.08 14.12
N THR A 434 20.09 -8.46 13.80
CA THR A 434 19.89 -7.75 12.53
C THR A 434 20.19 -6.27 12.69
N PHE A 435 20.86 -5.70 11.68
CA PHE A 435 21.15 -4.26 11.64
C PHE A 435 20.08 -3.54 10.81
N PRO A 436 19.16 -2.79 11.42
CA PRO A 436 18.07 -2.12 10.69
C PRO A 436 18.54 -1.19 9.57
N ALA A 437 19.70 -0.53 9.78
CA ALA A 437 20.30 0.36 8.78
C ALA A 437 20.77 -0.36 7.50
N LEU A 438 20.97 -1.68 7.56
CA LEU A 438 21.38 -2.51 6.44
C LEU A 438 20.23 -3.36 5.89
N SER A 439 19.01 -3.12 6.36
CA SER A 439 17.80 -3.79 5.84
C SER A 439 17.29 -3.05 4.61
N ILE A 440 17.28 -3.72 3.46
CA ILE A 440 16.78 -3.19 2.19
C ILE A 440 15.56 -4.01 1.80
N LYS A 441 14.43 -3.33 1.64
CA LYS A 441 13.13 -3.94 1.32
C LYS A 441 12.86 -3.93 -0.18
N GLY A 442 11.91 -4.78 -0.60
CA GLY A 442 11.43 -4.85 -1.96
C GLY A 442 12.35 -5.60 -2.91
N GLU A 443 12.18 -5.35 -4.19
CA GLU A 443 12.90 -6.04 -5.26
C GLU A 443 14.42 -5.87 -5.17
N ILE A 444 14.89 -4.66 -4.85
CA ILE A 444 16.32 -4.37 -4.67
C ILE A 444 16.89 -5.18 -3.52
N GLY A 445 16.17 -5.27 -2.40
CA GLY A 445 16.57 -6.09 -1.25
C GLY A 445 16.65 -7.56 -1.59
N GLN A 446 15.72 -8.07 -2.38
CA GLN A 446 15.71 -9.45 -2.85
C GLN A 446 16.92 -9.73 -3.77
N GLN A 447 17.18 -8.86 -4.75
CA GLN A 447 18.32 -9.01 -5.65
C GLN A 447 19.65 -8.96 -4.93
N LEU A 448 19.84 -7.99 -4.02
CA LEU A 448 21.02 -7.92 -3.17
C LEU A 448 21.22 -9.18 -2.35
N GLY A 449 20.14 -9.73 -1.86
CA GLY A 449 20.18 -10.96 -1.13
C GLY A 449 20.62 -12.15 -1.95
N TYR A 450 20.17 -12.31 -3.18
CA TYR A 450 20.65 -13.34 -4.09
C TYR A 450 22.16 -13.18 -4.37
N ILE A 451 22.61 -11.93 -4.59
CA ILE A 451 24.03 -11.63 -4.81
C ILE A 451 24.86 -12.02 -3.58
N VAL A 452 24.41 -11.64 -2.38
CA VAL A 452 25.10 -11.96 -1.14
C VAL A 452 25.09 -13.48 -0.88
N ALA A 453 23.95 -14.14 -1.06
CA ALA A 453 23.85 -15.59 -0.88
C ALA A 453 24.72 -16.36 -1.89
N GLY A 454 24.72 -15.91 -3.16
CA GLY A 454 25.55 -16.51 -4.20
C GLY A 454 27.05 -16.28 -3.96
N SER A 455 27.44 -15.07 -3.59
CA SER A 455 28.84 -14.76 -3.25
C SER A 455 29.31 -15.51 -2.01
N ALA A 456 28.41 -15.74 -1.05
CA ALA A 456 28.65 -16.54 0.12
C ALA A 456 28.92 -18.00 -0.23
N ALA A 457 28.04 -18.61 -1.01
CA ALA A 457 28.20 -20.00 -1.43
C ALA A 457 29.49 -20.21 -2.24
N LEU A 458 29.81 -19.24 -3.11
CA LEU A 458 31.09 -19.26 -3.84
C LEU A 458 32.29 -19.12 -2.90
N GLY A 459 32.20 -18.23 -1.91
CA GLY A 459 33.22 -18.05 -0.87
C GLY A 459 33.44 -19.33 -0.07
N ASP A 460 32.39 -19.96 0.39
CA ASP A 460 32.43 -21.23 1.11
C ASP A 460 33.09 -22.34 0.26
N PHE A 461 32.73 -22.42 -1.03
CA PHE A 461 33.35 -23.36 -1.97
C PHE A 461 34.85 -23.11 -2.13
N VAL A 462 35.24 -21.84 -2.36
CA VAL A 462 36.67 -21.48 -2.49
C VAL A 462 37.44 -21.80 -1.21
N ILE A 463 36.82 -21.59 -0.06
CA ILE A 463 37.43 -21.93 1.23
C ILE A 463 37.64 -23.43 1.37
N LEU A 464 36.63 -24.23 1.02
CA LEU A 464 36.75 -25.69 1.06
C LEU A 464 37.87 -26.20 0.15
N VAL A 465 38.00 -25.58 -1.05
CA VAL A 465 39.09 -25.87 -1.99
C VAL A 465 40.45 -25.49 -1.40
N ILE A 466 40.57 -24.31 -0.78
CA ILE A 466 41.81 -23.87 -0.13
C ILE A 466 42.17 -24.76 1.06
N ILE A 467 41.18 -25.11 1.88
CA ILE A 467 41.37 -26.02 3.01
C ILE A 467 41.85 -27.39 2.51
N GLY A 468 41.20 -27.92 1.47
CA GLY A 468 41.61 -29.19 0.85
C GLY A 468 43.03 -29.13 0.29
N TRP A 469 43.38 -28.03 -0.41
CA TRP A 469 44.73 -27.83 -0.93
C TRP A 469 45.78 -27.66 0.17
N MET A 470 45.48 -26.88 1.21
CA MET A 470 46.35 -26.72 2.38
C MET A 470 46.54 -28.06 3.11
N TYR A 471 45.45 -28.82 3.26
CA TYR A 471 45.51 -30.16 3.90
C TYR A 471 46.46 -31.09 3.14
N SER A 472 46.44 -31.06 1.80
CA SER A 472 47.32 -31.90 0.98
C SER A 472 48.79 -31.46 0.97
N HIS A 473 49.07 -30.14 1.03
CA HIS A 473 50.41 -29.58 0.84
C HIS A 473 51.09 -29.10 2.14
N LYS A 474 50.33 -28.79 3.21
CA LYS A 474 50.87 -28.35 4.51
C LYS A 474 50.10 -28.98 5.67
N PRO A 475 50.24 -30.30 5.85
CA PRO A 475 49.46 -31.03 6.86
C PRO A 475 49.74 -30.58 8.30
N GLU A 476 50.88 -29.92 8.55
CA GLU A 476 51.24 -29.43 9.88
C GLU A 476 50.29 -28.34 10.40
N THR A 477 49.69 -27.56 9.51
CA THR A 477 48.76 -26.49 9.83
C THR A 477 47.44 -27.03 10.41
N PHE A 478 47.14 -28.31 10.20
CA PHE A 478 45.89 -28.95 10.62
C PHE A 478 46.03 -29.83 11.89
N ARG A 479 47.06 -29.62 12.73
CA ARG A 479 47.22 -30.34 14.00
C ARG A 479 45.95 -30.25 14.87
N PHE A 480 45.29 -29.11 14.88
CA PHE A 480 44.02 -28.90 15.60
C PHE A 480 42.88 -29.75 15.03
N PHE A 481 42.76 -29.86 13.73
CA PHE A 481 41.77 -30.71 13.06
C PHE A 481 41.98 -32.18 13.31
N ARG A 482 43.24 -32.65 13.40
CA ARG A 482 43.57 -34.02 13.81
C ARG A 482 43.09 -34.33 15.23
N PHE A 483 43.17 -33.34 16.11
CA PHE A 483 42.69 -33.50 17.48
C PHE A 483 41.15 -33.67 17.50
N ILE A 484 40.42 -32.86 16.78
CA ILE A 484 38.95 -32.91 16.70
C ILE A 484 38.46 -34.19 16.00
N THR A 485 39.12 -34.61 14.92
CA THR A 485 38.70 -35.78 14.12
C THR A 485 39.21 -37.11 14.66
N ARG A 486 39.91 -37.11 15.80
CA ARG A 486 40.52 -38.30 16.45
C ARG A 486 41.29 -39.19 15.47
N GLY A 487 42.00 -38.58 14.54
CA GLY A 487 42.86 -39.33 13.59
C GLY A 487 42.13 -39.98 12.42
N ARG A 488 40.84 -39.74 12.21
CA ARG A 488 40.10 -40.29 11.05
C ARG A 488 40.57 -39.76 9.70
N PHE A 489 41.27 -38.64 9.67
CA PHE A 489 41.91 -38.08 8.47
C PHE A 489 43.42 -38.12 8.64
N ARG A 490 44.08 -39.09 8.04
CA ARG A 490 45.55 -39.12 7.92
C ARG A 490 45.91 -38.37 6.62
N PRO A 491 46.90 -37.44 6.65
CA PRO A 491 47.46 -36.94 5.40
C PRO A 491 48.12 -38.08 4.63
N PRO A 492 48.19 -38.00 3.31
CA PRO A 492 48.94 -38.95 2.52
C PRO A 492 50.41 -39.01 3.02
N PRO A 493 51.05 -40.18 2.97
CA PRO A 493 52.44 -40.29 3.34
C PRO A 493 53.29 -39.33 2.52
N GLN A 494 54.15 -38.57 3.18
CA GLN A 494 55.17 -37.78 2.50
C GLN A 494 56.12 -38.78 1.86
N ASP A 495 56.17 -38.81 0.53
CA ASP A 495 57.22 -39.46 -0.18
C ASP A 495 58.54 -38.77 0.19
N ASP A 496 59.41 -39.46 0.89
CA ASP A 496 60.78 -39.06 1.16
C ASP A 496 61.53 -38.97 -0.16
N TYR A 497 61.42 -37.84 -0.82
CA TYR A 497 62.44 -37.48 -1.80
C TYR A 497 63.66 -36.90 -1.06
N SER A 498 64.51 -37.76 -0.64
CA SER A 498 65.90 -37.40 -0.34
C SER A 498 66.64 -37.25 -1.68
N PRO A 499 67.47 -36.20 -1.88
CA PRO A 499 68.25 -36.00 -3.08
C PRO A 499 69.34 -37.06 -3.23
#